data_a60073cf0dff9e89494bd4a3abb4c392
#
_entry.id   a60073cf0dff9e89494bd4a3abb4c392
#
_cell.length_a   1.000
_cell.length_b   1.000
_cell.length_c   1.000
_cell.angle_alpha   90.00
_cell.angle_beta   90.00
_cell.angle_gamma   90.00
#
_symmetry.space_group_name_H-M   'P 1'
#
loop_
_entity.id
_entity.type
_entity.pdbx_description
1 polymer ?
#
loop_
_entity_poly.entity_id
_entity_poly.type
_entity_poly.pdbx_seq_one_letter_code
_entity_poly.pdbx_strand_id
1 'polypeptide(L)'
;MSRLASLVRRVSRFGRLVSVGGRTVLSLDTNPVPADWTHITKVDPEREKKLPLAYPLYLSHTGAVSVGGSQDVTDHNTEETFEVVNAAEVSAFHEPSAADHVTERTRDAADFMAVPEVLNGDSEALVGKLGRGIDHVREELAPAYIDEKLPLPLGEGLGDRLSAFAAAWMMEEAVFEAYIIMNLDSAAAREANVTEADLLEPEAAKHRAMAAETHLDSEVVYLEYSGTFGGDEAVDILEAVDEGVSWSRVWYGGGLDNREDARAVLDAGADAVVVGNVFHQIAEEEGRLYEAAREEFATTPDRDAVRDFVEREVEVEETHAASYLSTITAVPDPEGRAARYLTAGVHTALQLRDVADGLDDPDAAAIRDAITETPPGASVLADAVGDADGLARRLGTALLAERAGVEDADGLPASHIGLTL
;
A
#
# COMPACT_ATOMS: atom_id res chain seq x y z
N MET A 1 21.47 -42.45 13.31
CA MET A 1 20.93 -41.25 12.64
C MET A 1 19.59 -41.49 11.91
N SER A 2 19.22 -42.68 11.49
CA SER A 2 18.02 -42.93 10.67
C SER A 2 16.64 -42.77 11.37
N ARG A 3 16.54 -43.07 12.66
CA ARG A 3 15.25 -43.02 13.38
C ARG A 3 14.82 -41.56 13.76
N LEU A 4 15.76 -40.69 14.13
CA LEU A 4 15.47 -39.29 14.45
C LEU A 4 15.06 -38.54 13.18
N ALA A 5 15.77 -38.71 12.08
CA ALA A 5 15.45 -38.09 10.79
C ALA A 5 14.11 -38.59 10.21
N SER A 6 13.71 -39.85 10.49
CA SER A 6 12.40 -40.36 10.10
C SER A 6 11.28 -39.81 10.98
N LEU A 7 11.55 -39.57 12.27
CA LEU A 7 10.58 -38.97 13.19
C LEU A 7 10.36 -37.47 12.83
N VAL A 8 11.42 -36.70 12.61
CA VAL A 8 11.32 -35.30 12.19
C VAL A 8 10.54 -35.17 10.87
N ARG A 9 10.83 -36.03 9.88
CA ARG A 9 10.06 -36.06 8.62
C ARG A 9 8.58 -36.41 8.81
N ARG A 10 8.26 -37.26 9.78
CA ARG A 10 6.86 -37.61 10.08
C ARG A 10 6.14 -36.47 10.79
N VAL A 11 6.82 -35.75 11.70
CA VAL A 11 6.28 -34.62 12.43
C VAL A 11 6.04 -33.43 11.48
N SER A 12 7.00 -33.12 10.60
CA SER A 12 6.82 -32.04 9.61
C SER A 12 5.71 -32.37 8.59
N ARG A 13 5.62 -33.62 8.11
CA ARG A 13 4.49 -34.04 7.27
C ARG A 13 3.15 -34.00 8.00
N PHE A 14 3.14 -34.29 9.30
CA PHE A 14 1.92 -34.24 10.11
C PHE A 14 1.48 -32.76 10.31
N GLY A 15 2.41 -31.83 10.54
CA GLY A 15 2.12 -30.40 10.63
C GLY A 15 1.48 -29.87 9.33
N ARG A 16 2.07 -30.17 8.18
CA ARG A 16 1.49 -29.84 6.86
C ARG A 16 0.13 -30.51 6.63
N LEU A 17 -0.03 -31.77 7.02
CA LEU A 17 -1.31 -32.49 6.90
C LEU A 17 -2.41 -31.85 7.76
N VAL A 18 -2.07 -31.33 8.94
CA VAL A 18 -3.01 -30.61 9.83
C VAL A 18 -3.40 -29.27 9.20
N SER A 19 -2.45 -28.51 8.66
CA SER A 19 -2.72 -27.28 7.93
C SER A 19 -3.63 -27.52 6.72
N VAL A 20 -3.24 -28.46 5.85
CA VAL A 20 -4.05 -28.83 4.68
C VAL A 20 -5.43 -29.35 5.10
N GLY A 21 -5.53 -30.18 6.13
CA GLY A 21 -6.81 -30.67 6.64
C GLY A 21 -7.67 -29.58 7.25
N GLY A 22 -7.06 -28.57 7.89
CA GLY A 22 -7.74 -27.40 8.41
C GLY A 22 -8.42 -26.60 7.30
N ARG A 23 -7.66 -26.27 6.27
CA ARG A 23 -8.16 -25.46 5.14
C ARG A 23 -9.12 -26.24 4.21
N THR A 24 -8.86 -27.53 3.94
CA THR A 24 -9.65 -28.30 2.96
C THR A 24 -10.84 -29.06 3.54
N VAL A 25 -10.73 -29.60 4.76
CA VAL A 25 -11.78 -30.41 5.39
C VAL A 25 -12.64 -29.60 6.35
N LEU A 26 -12.04 -28.67 7.10
CA LEU A 26 -12.73 -27.86 8.08
C LEU A 26 -13.11 -26.47 7.56
N SER A 27 -12.72 -26.13 6.33
CA SER A 27 -12.93 -24.81 5.69
C SER A 27 -12.48 -23.65 6.58
N LEU A 28 -11.39 -23.85 7.33
CA LEU A 28 -10.79 -22.78 8.13
C LEU A 28 -9.97 -21.88 7.22
N ASP A 29 -10.24 -20.59 7.28
CA ASP A 29 -9.36 -19.61 6.64
C ASP A 29 -8.06 -19.51 7.46
N THR A 30 -6.98 -20.00 6.88
CA THR A 30 -5.63 -19.99 7.48
C THR A 30 -4.67 -19.12 6.67
N ASN A 31 -5.19 -18.39 5.69
CA ASN A 31 -4.39 -17.46 4.92
C ASN A 31 -4.07 -16.25 5.81
N PRO A 32 -2.80 -15.80 5.91
CA PRO A 32 -2.44 -14.62 6.70
C PRO A 32 -3.00 -13.31 6.10
N VAL A 33 -3.33 -13.31 4.82
CA VAL A 33 -3.94 -12.16 4.14
C VAL A 33 -5.44 -12.12 4.41
N PRO A 34 -5.98 -11.05 5.02
CA PRO A 34 -7.39 -10.94 5.37
C PRO A 34 -8.32 -11.07 4.16
N ALA A 35 -9.39 -11.87 4.30
CA ALA A 35 -10.36 -12.09 3.22
C ALA A 35 -11.28 -10.89 2.97
N ASP A 36 -11.35 -9.95 3.88
CA ASP A 36 -12.16 -8.74 3.79
C ASP A 36 -11.46 -7.57 3.07
N TRP A 37 -10.21 -7.74 2.67
CA TRP A 37 -9.51 -6.78 1.83
C TRP A 37 -10.00 -6.91 0.37
N THR A 38 -11.00 -6.14 0.00
CA THR A 38 -11.54 -6.13 -1.37
C THR A 38 -10.95 -5.03 -2.24
N HIS A 39 -10.24 -4.09 -1.62
CA HIS A 39 -9.56 -2.99 -2.29
C HIS A 39 -8.23 -2.70 -1.58
N ILE A 40 -7.16 -2.64 -2.33
CA ILE A 40 -5.81 -2.34 -1.86
C ILE A 40 -5.31 -1.12 -2.63
N THR A 41 -4.78 -0.14 -1.91
CA THR A 41 -4.16 1.03 -2.52
C THR A 41 -2.66 0.84 -2.59
N LYS A 42 -2.07 0.93 -3.78
CA LYS A 42 -0.61 0.88 -3.93
C LYS A 42 -0.02 2.30 -3.86
N VAL A 43 1.01 2.46 -3.04
CA VAL A 43 1.76 3.70 -2.88
C VAL A 43 3.23 3.43 -3.18
N ASP A 44 3.74 4.06 -4.23
CA ASP A 44 5.16 3.98 -4.56
C ASP A 44 5.97 4.85 -3.58
N PRO A 45 7.01 4.32 -2.92
CA PRO A 45 7.84 5.06 -1.99
C PRO A 45 8.84 5.97 -2.73
N GLU A 46 8.33 7.01 -3.37
CA GLU A 46 9.12 8.00 -4.09
C GLU A 46 9.70 9.05 -3.12
N ARG A 47 10.69 9.80 -3.59
CA ARG A 47 11.32 10.86 -2.81
C ARG A 47 10.35 11.96 -2.41
N GLU A 48 9.45 12.33 -3.32
CA GLU A 48 8.43 13.36 -3.09
C GLU A 48 7.05 12.71 -3.20
N LYS A 49 6.38 12.51 -2.05
CA LYS A 49 5.00 12.03 -2.01
C LYS A 49 4.08 13.22 -2.19
N LYS A 50 3.40 13.28 -3.30
CA LYS A 50 2.34 14.27 -3.48
C LYS A 50 1.03 13.71 -2.96
N LEU A 51 0.76 13.97 -1.68
CA LEU A 51 -0.45 13.58 -1.00
C LEU A 51 -1.44 14.73 -0.99
N PRO A 52 -2.74 14.50 -1.23
CA PRO A 52 -3.77 15.48 -0.96
C PRO A 52 -3.87 15.72 0.55
N LEU A 53 -4.27 16.88 0.99
CA LEU A 53 -4.52 17.17 2.40
C LEU A 53 -5.68 16.31 2.94
N ALA A 54 -6.62 15.95 2.07
CA ALA A 54 -7.71 15.04 2.38
C ALA A 54 -7.32 13.54 2.35
N TYR A 55 -6.04 13.19 2.25
CA TYR A 55 -5.55 11.80 2.15
C TYR A 55 -6.14 10.83 3.20
N PRO A 56 -6.28 11.20 4.49
CA PRO A 56 -6.90 10.32 5.49
C PRO A 56 -8.31 9.89 5.13
N LEU A 57 -9.07 10.73 4.43
CA LEU A 57 -10.44 10.43 4.02
C LEU A 57 -10.50 9.34 2.95
N TYR A 58 -9.55 9.36 2.03
CA TYR A 58 -9.45 8.33 0.97
C TYR A 58 -9.02 6.99 1.55
N LEU A 59 -8.03 6.97 2.44
CA LEU A 59 -7.51 5.75 3.06
C LEU A 59 -8.55 5.02 3.92
N SER A 60 -9.54 5.73 4.46
CA SER A 60 -10.63 5.11 5.26
C SER A 60 -11.49 4.10 4.49
N HIS A 61 -11.33 4.02 3.17
CA HIS A 61 -12.12 3.15 2.30
C HIS A 61 -11.35 1.98 1.71
N THR A 62 -10.04 1.96 1.84
CA THR A 62 -9.20 0.84 1.40
C THR A 62 -9.04 -0.20 2.49
N GLY A 63 -8.92 -1.48 2.14
CA GLY A 63 -8.65 -2.55 3.11
C GLY A 63 -7.21 -2.54 3.60
N ALA A 64 -6.27 -2.18 2.71
CA ALA A 64 -4.86 -2.08 3.02
C ALA A 64 -4.13 -1.13 2.07
N VAL A 65 -2.90 -0.77 2.45
CA VAL A 65 -1.95 -0.05 1.60
C VAL A 65 -0.75 -0.95 1.30
N SER A 66 -0.50 -1.21 0.01
CA SER A 66 0.75 -1.80 -0.47
C SER A 66 1.80 -0.70 -0.64
N VAL A 67 2.89 -0.77 0.11
CA VAL A 67 4.04 0.12 -0.03
C VAL A 67 5.09 -0.59 -0.88
N GLY A 68 5.23 -0.19 -2.13
CA GLY A 68 6.17 -0.79 -3.06
C GLY A 68 6.16 -0.10 -4.41
N GLY A 69 7.28 -0.13 -5.10
CA GLY A 69 7.47 0.49 -6.40
C GLY A 69 8.81 0.13 -6.98
N SER A 70 9.08 0.50 -8.23
CA SER A 70 10.30 0.14 -8.96
C SER A 70 11.20 1.33 -9.30
N GLN A 71 10.73 2.57 -9.15
CA GLN A 71 11.49 3.76 -9.53
C GLN A 71 11.85 4.58 -8.29
N ASP A 72 13.11 5.02 -8.23
CA ASP A 72 13.65 5.90 -7.18
C ASP A 72 13.36 5.43 -5.74
N VAL A 73 13.18 4.11 -5.55
CA VAL A 73 12.95 3.50 -4.25
C VAL A 73 14.27 3.41 -3.49
N THR A 74 14.23 3.83 -2.24
CA THR A 74 15.31 3.67 -1.27
C THR A 74 14.73 3.21 0.06
N ASP A 75 15.57 2.65 0.93
CA ASP A 75 15.21 2.30 2.30
C ASP A 75 14.61 3.51 3.05
N HIS A 76 15.26 4.67 2.98
CA HIS A 76 14.80 5.91 3.60
C HIS A 76 13.42 6.35 3.10
N ASN A 77 13.21 6.40 1.77
CA ASN A 77 11.91 6.78 1.21
C ASN A 77 10.80 5.81 1.60
N THR A 78 11.13 4.52 1.71
CA THR A 78 10.20 3.49 2.13
C THR A 78 9.82 3.66 3.61
N GLU A 79 10.79 3.92 4.49
CA GLU A 79 10.55 4.19 5.90
C GLU A 79 9.64 5.43 6.09
N GLU A 80 9.93 6.53 5.40
CA GLU A 80 9.08 7.74 5.43
C GLU A 80 7.65 7.48 4.91
N THR A 81 7.51 6.63 3.88
CA THR A 81 6.18 6.27 3.37
C THR A 81 5.38 5.52 4.43
N PHE A 82 6.00 4.57 5.13
CA PHE A 82 5.35 3.88 6.24
C PHE A 82 4.98 4.81 7.39
N GLU A 83 5.78 5.82 7.71
CA GLU A 83 5.42 6.82 8.73
C GLU A 83 4.13 7.56 8.37
N VAL A 84 3.94 7.89 7.08
CA VAL A 84 2.71 8.53 6.60
C VAL A 84 1.51 7.58 6.69
N VAL A 85 1.67 6.37 6.15
CA VAL A 85 0.57 5.41 6.06
C VAL A 85 0.13 4.95 7.44
N ASN A 86 1.08 4.63 8.33
CA ASN A 86 0.77 4.19 9.69
C ASN A 86 0.13 5.28 10.55
N ALA A 87 0.34 6.56 10.23
CA ALA A 87 -0.36 7.65 10.89
C ALA A 87 -1.86 7.71 10.52
N ALA A 88 -2.30 7.00 9.48
CA ALA A 88 -3.70 6.88 9.09
C ALA A 88 -4.41 5.65 9.72
N GLU A 89 -3.72 4.86 10.54
CA GLU A 89 -4.26 3.65 11.19
C GLU A 89 -4.89 2.64 10.21
N VAL A 90 -4.37 2.56 8.98
CA VAL A 90 -4.75 1.59 7.96
C VAL A 90 -3.72 0.46 7.91
N SER A 91 -4.16 -0.77 7.67
CA SER A 91 -3.24 -1.90 7.43
C SER A 91 -2.30 -1.59 6.27
N ALA A 92 -1.00 -1.87 6.46
CA ALA A 92 0.00 -1.63 5.44
C ALA A 92 0.98 -2.79 5.35
N PHE A 93 1.35 -3.17 4.13
CA PHE A 93 2.36 -4.20 3.91
C PHE A 93 3.44 -3.70 2.94
N HIS A 94 4.63 -4.28 3.06
CA HIS A 94 5.78 -3.92 2.23
C HIS A 94 5.92 -4.91 1.07
N GLU A 95 5.91 -4.40 -0.15
CA GLU A 95 6.18 -5.13 -1.38
C GLU A 95 7.53 -4.65 -1.97
N PRO A 96 8.67 -5.19 -1.46
CA PRO A 96 9.98 -4.67 -1.82
C PRO A 96 10.37 -5.07 -3.26
N SER A 97 10.84 -4.12 -4.05
CA SER A 97 11.41 -4.40 -5.37
C SER A 97 12.85 -4.91 -5.31
N ALA A 98 13.56 -4.67 -4.19
CA ALA A 98 14.91 -5.16 -3.94
C ALA A 98 15.11 -5.47 -2.45
N ALA A 99 16.05 -6.36 -2.16
CA ALA A 99 16.31 -6.83 -0.80
C ALA A 99 16.81 -5.73 0.15
N ASP A 100 17.62 -4.81 -0.36
CA ASP A 100 18.20 -3.68 0.37
C ASP A 100 17.18 -2.59 0.75
N HIS A 101 15.96 -2.65 0.21
CA HIS A 101 14.85 -1.78 0.67
C HIS A 101 14.20 -2.29 1.96
N VAL A 102 14.53 -3.51 2.40
CA VAL A 102 14.02 -4.11 3.63
C VAL A 102 14.96 -3.79 4.77
N THR A 103 14.50 -2.95 5.69
CA THR A 103 15.21 -2.62 6.94
C THR A 103 14.45 -3.17 8.14
N GLU A 104 15.03 -3.13 9.33
CA GLU A 104 14.31 -3.45 10.55
C GLU A 104 13.11 -2.52 10.75
N ARG A 105 13.25 -1.23 10.42
CA ARG A 105 12.16 -0.24 10.57
C ARG A 105 11.02 -0.50 9.60
N THR A 106 11.31 -0.80 8.31
CA THR A 106 10.24 -1.12 7.34
C THR A 106 9.53 -2.42 7.69
N ARG A 107 10.27 -3.42 8.21
CA ARG A 107 9.70 -4.67 8.68
C ARG A 107 8.79 -4.49 9.90
N ASP A 108 9.22 -3.69 10.90
CA ASP A 108 8.44 -3.45 12.11
C ASP A 108 7.22 -2.53 11.84
N ALA A 109 7.27 -1.75 10.75
CA ALA A 109 6.19 -0.85 10.34
C ALA A 109 5.13 -1.53 9.45
N ALA A 110 5.47 -2.62 8.79
CA ALA A 110 4.58 -3.37 7.90
C ALA A 110 3.87 -4.52 8.66
N ASP A 111 2.61 -4.79 8.31
CA ASP A 111 1.89 -5.97 8.83
C ASP A 111 2.54 -7.28 8.37
N PHE A 112 3.07 -7.29 7.14
CA PHE A 112 3.87 -8.39 6.59
C PHE A 112 4.72 -7.90 5.41
N MET A 113 5.66 -8.75 5.00
CA MET A 113 6.47 -8.57 3.79
C MET A 113 5.85 -9.39 2.67
N ALA A 114 5.45 -8.75 1.58
CA ALA A 114 4.95 -9.41 0.38
C ALA A 114 6.11 -9.64 -0.61
N VAL A 115 6.41 -10.90 -0.91
CA VAL A 115 7.54 -11.28 -1.75
C VAL A 115 7.04 -11.77 -3.11
N PRO A 116 7.30 -11.03 -4.20
CA PRO A 116 6.82 -11.42 -5.51
C PRO A 116 7.60 -12.60 -6.10
N GLU A 117 6.87 -13.60 -6.62
CA GLU A 117 7.35 -14.76 -7.34
C GLU A 117 6.73 -14.75 -8.76
N VAL A 118 7.49 -14.34 -9.78
CA VAL A 118 6.93 -14.20 -11.13
C VAL A 118 6.82 -15.53 -11.84
N LEU A 119 5.60 -15.99 -12.08
CA LEU A 119 5.30 -17.32 -12.62
C LEU A 119 5.50 -17.44 -14.14
N ASN A 120 5.52 -16.34 -14.87
CA ASN A 120 5.68 -16.29 -16.32
C ASN A 120 6.87 -15.42 -16.78
N GLY A 121 7.77 -15.08 -15.86
CA GLY A 121 9.05 -14.46 -16.17
C GLY A 121 10.17 -15.48 -16.37
N ASP A 122 11.41 -15.00 -16.41
CA ASP A 122 12.57 -15.85 -16.44
C ASP A 122 12.89 -16.49 -15.06
N SER A 123 13.87 -17.39 -15.02
CA SER A 123 14.25 -18.05 -13.76
C SER A 123 14.86 -17.10 -12.74
N GLU A 124 15.39 -15.96 -13.17
CA GLU A 124 15.91 -14.93 -12.27
C GLU A 124 14.76 -14.21 -11.55
N ALA A 125 13.66 -13.95 -12.24
CA ALA A 125 12.47 -13.34 -11.66
C ALA A 125 11.72 -14.28 -10.69
N LEU A 126 11.77 -15.60 -10.95
CA LEU A 126 11.10 -16.58 -10.09
C LEU A 126 11.92 -16.94 -8.85
N VAL A 127 13.22 -17.21 -9.00
CA VAL A 127 14.03 -17.76 -7.89
C VAL A 127 15.32 -16.96 -7.61
N GLY A 128 15.85 -16.21 -8.58
CA GLY A 128 17.10 -15.49 -8.41
C GLY A 128 16.96 -14.30 -7.45
N LYS A 129 15.90 -13.49 -7.64
CA LYS A 129 15.57 -12.38 -6.73
C LYS A 129 15.31 -12.87 -5.31
N LEU A 130 14.53 -13.95 -5.16
CA LEU A 130 14.27 -14.57 -3.86
C LEU A 130 15.57 -15.06 -3.20
N GLY A 131 16.47 -15.68 -3.97
CA GLY A 131 17.77 -16.11 -3.47
C GLY A 131 18.61 -14.96 -2.87
N ARG A 132 18.64 -13.81 -3.53
CA ARG A 132 19.28 -12.59 -3.02
C ARG A 132 18.60 -12.05 -1.76
N GLY A 133 17.25 -12.09 -1.72
CA GLY A 133 16.49 -11.74 -0.53
C GLY A 133 16.87 -12.62 0.67
N ILE A 134 16.97 -13.93 0.47
CA ILE A 134 17.40 -14.87 1.51
C ILE A 134 18.83 -14.59 1.98
N ASP A 135 19.75 -14.25 1.07
CA ASP A 135 21.12 -13.87 1.43
C ASP A 135 21.13 -12.60 2.30
N HIS A 136 20.41 -11.56 1.90
CA HIS A 136 20.26 -10.32 2.68
C HIS A 136 19.69 -10.58 4.08
N VAL A 137 18.62 -11.37 4.17
CA VAL A 137 18.05 -11.77 5.47
C VAL A 137 19.07 -12.49 6.35
N ARG A 138 19.91 -13.38 5.77
CA ARG A 138 20.89 -14.16 6.52
C ARG A 138 22.12 -13.36 6.94
N GLU A 139 22.60 -12.49 6.07
CA GLU A 139 23.87 -11.79 6.27
C GLU A 139 23.70 -10.46 7.02
N GLU A 140 22.52 -9.81 6.88
CA GLU A 140 22.29 -8.48 7.43
C GLU A 140 21.15 -8.44 8.45
N LEU A 141 19.90 -8.80 8.08
CA LEU A 141 18.74 -8.59 8.94
C LEU A 141 18.73 -9.50 10.18
N ALA A 142 18.99 -10.80 10.02
CA ALA A 142 18.92 -11.73 11.13
C ALA A 142 20.07 -11.52 12.15
N PRO A 143 21.31 -11.24 11.76
CA PRO A 143 22.35 -10.85 12.70
C PRO A 143 22.02 -9.56 13.45
N ALA A 144 21.59 -8.50 12.76
CA ALA A 144 21.20 -7.23 13.37
C ALA A 144 20.08 -7.39 14.38
N TYR A 145 19.04 -8.16 14.04
CA TYR A 145 17.94 -8.50 14.94
C TYR A 145 18.39 -9.24 16.21
N ILE A 146 19.31 -10.21 16.08
CA ILE A 146 19.83 -10.95 17.23
C ILE A 146 20.68 -10.05 18.11
N ASP A 147 21.53 -9.19 17.56
CA ASP A 147 22.36 -8.25 18.31
C ASP A 147 21.52 -7.24 19.08
N GLU A 148 20.42 -6.77 18.51
CA GLU A 148 19.49 -5.86 19.18
C GLU A 148 18.71 -6.54 20.32
N LYS A 149 18.08 -7.68 20.03
CA LYS A 149 17.18 -8.35 21.01
C LYS A 149 17.93 -9.12 22.08
N LEU A 150 19.20 -9.54 21.80
CA LEU A 150 20.05 -10.29 22.71
C LEU A 150 21.43 -9.64 22.85
N PRO A 151 21.57 -8.46 23.47
CA PRO A 151 22.84 -7.73 23.56
C PRO A 151 23.83 -8.40 24.55
N LEU A 152 24.04 -9.70 24.40
CA LEU A 152 24.96 -10.50 25.19
C LEU A 152 26.05 -11.03 24.25
N PRO A 153 27.31 -11.15 24.73
CA PRO A 153 28.38 -11.74 23.92
C PRO A 153 28.10 -13.24 23.71
N LEU A 154 27.36 -13.52 22.65
CA LEU A 154 27.12 -14.89 22.20
C LEU A 154 28.41 -15.38 21.56
N GLY A 155 28.94 -16.55 21.98
CA GLY A 155 30.11 -17.16 21.31
C GLY A 155 29.74 -17.47 19.84
N GLU A 156 30.72 -17.36 18.91
CA GLU A 156 30.51 -17.48 17.45
C GLU A 156 29.54 -18.59 17.04
N GLY A 157 29.70 -19.80 17.55
CA GLY A 157 28.84 -20.94 17.15
C GLY A 157 27.41 -20.90 17.68
N LEU A 158 27.09 -20.10 18.72
CA LEU A 158 25.70 -19.90 19.19
C LEU A 158 25.06 -18.73 18.44
N GLY A 159 25.80 -17.65 18.23
CA GLY A 159 25.37 -16.50 17.43
C GLY A 159 24.93 -16.94 16.03
N ASP A 160 25.79 -17.68 15.31
CA ASP A 160 25.47 -18.19 13.97
C ASP A 160 24.20 -19.04 13.92
N ARG A 161 23.97 -19.88 14.96
CA ARG A 161 22.74 -20.70 15.01
C ARG A 161 21.50 -19.89 15.29
N LEU A 162 21.60 -18.86 16.11
CA LEU A 162 20.47 -17.96 16.40
C LEU A 162 20.15 -17.08 15.20
N SER A 163 21.16 -16.57 14.50
CA SER A 163 20.96 -15.82 13.26
C SER A 163 20.34 -16.71 12.15
N ALA A 164 20.81 -17.96 12.02
CA ALA A 164 20.20 -18.90 11.09
C ALA A 164 18.74 -19.25 11.45
N PHE A 165 18.42 -19.32 12.73
CA PHE A 165 17.04 -19.51 13.18
C PHE A 165 16.20 -18.28 12.90
N ALA A 166 16.70 -17.06 13.22
CA ALA A 166 16.00 -15.81 12.95
C ALA A 166 15.75 -15.61 11.46
N ALA A 167 16.74 -15.92 10.60
CA ALA A 167 16.55 -15.87 9.15
C ALA A 167 15.45 -16.83 8.66
N ALA A 168 15.44 -18.07 9.15
CA ALA A 168 14.40 -19.03 8.80
C ALA A 168 13.02 -18.57 9.29
N TRP A 169 12.93 -18.00 10.48
CA TRP A 169 11.70 -17.47 11.04
C TRP A 169 11.18 -16.25 10.25
N MET A 170 12.05 -15.31 9.89
CA MET A 170 11.68 -14.16 9.06
C MET A 170 11.12 -14.58 7.69
N MET A 171 11.67 -15.64 7.10
CA MET A 171 11.17 -16.19 5.83
C MET A 171 9.80 -16.89 5.96
N GLU A 172 9.51 -17.50 7.11
CA GLU A 172 8.20 -18.12 7.39
C GLU A 172 7.11 -17.07 7.70
N GLU A 173 7.48 -15.83 8.02
CA GLU A 173 6.54 -14.71 8.23
C GLU A 173 6.28 -13.90 6.95
N ALA A 174 7.01 -14.15 5.87
CA ALA A 174 6.76 -13.51 4.59
C ALA A 174 5.50 -14.08 3.92
N VAL A 175 4.76 -13.23 3.23
CA VAL A 175 3.66 -13.59 2.32
C VAL A 175 4.23 -13.68 0.91
N PHE A 176 4.00 -14.78 0.23
CA PHE A 176 4.46 -14.98 -1.15
C PHE A 176 3.36 -14.66 -2.15
N GLU A 177 3.68 -13.79 -3.10
CA GLU A 177 2.78 -13.34 -4.15
C GLU A 177 3.19 -13.95 -5.49
N ALA A 178 2.39 -14.89 -5.97
CA ALA A 178 2.56 -15.53 -7.28
C ALA A 178 2.07 -14.60 -8.39
N TYR A 179 2.99 -13.86 -9.02
CA TYR A 179 2.69 -12.89 -10.08
C TYR A 179 2.51 -13.55 -11.43
N ILE A 180 1.43 -13.21 -12.13
CA ILE A 180 1.18 -13.48 -13.54
C ILE A 180 1.12 -12.14 -14.26
N ILE A 181 2.17 -11.80 -15.00
CA ILE A 181 2.33 -10.50 -15.66
C ILE A 181 1.83 -10.58 -17.09
N MET A 182 0.81 -9.80 -17.45
CA MET A 182 0.17 -9.84 -18.76
C MET A 182 0.34 -8.55 -19.58
N ASN A 183 0.75 -7.43 -18.95
CA ASN A 183 1.07 -6.20 -19.68
C ASN A 183 2.57 -6.07 -19.93
N LEU A 184 3.00 -6.21 -21.20
CA LEU A 184 4.42 -6.12 -21.60
C LEU A 184 5.02 -4.71 -21.48
N ASP A 185 4.19 -3.68 -21.45
CA ASP A 185 4.64 -2.28 -21.30
C ASP A 185 4.85 -1.89 -19.82
N SER A 186 4.53 -2.78 -18.88
CA SER A 186 4.69 -2.55 -17.46
C SER A 186 6.16 -2.57 -17.00
N ALA A 187 6.47 -1.91 -15.88
CA ALA A 187 7.78 -2.01 -15.25
C ALA A 187 8.07 -3.45 -14.80
N ALA A 188 7.05 -4.12 -14.25
CA ALA A 188 7.15 -5.51 -13.80
C ALA A 188 7.54 -6.46 -14.94
N ALA A 189 6.97 -6.30 -16.14
CA ALA A 189 7.34 -7.11 -17.31
C ALA A 189 8.80 -6.91 -17.72
N ARG A 190 9.28 -5.67 -17.71
CA ARG A 190 10.69 -5.37 -18.02
C ARG A 190 11.65 -5.98 -17.00
N GLU A 191 11.32 -5.88 -15.71
CA GLU A 191 12.15 -6.42 -14.63
C GLU A 191 12.18 -7.94 -14.59
N ALA A 192 11.07 -8.58 -14.99
CA ALA A 192 10.94 -10.03 -15.01
C ALA A 192 11.31 -10.65 -16.37
N ASN A 193 11.71 -9.83 -17.34
CA ASN A 193 11.99 -10.23 -18.73
C ASN A 193 10.84 -10.99 -19.39
N VAL A 194 9.59 -10.61 -19.08
CA VAL A 194 8.40 -11.20 -19.72
C VAL A 194 8.30 -10.73 -21.15
N THR A 195 8.08 -11.66 -22.05
CA THR A 195 7.94 -11.45 -23.50
C THR A 195 6.58 -11.92 -23.99
N GLU A 196 6.24 -11.63 -25.26
CA GLU A 196 4.99 -12.10 -25.88
C GLU A 196 4.81 -13.63 -25.80
N ALA A 197 5.91 -14.40 -25.80
CA ALA A 197 5.88 -15.85 -25.70
C ALA A 197 5.55 -16.36 -24.29
N ASP A 198 5.61 -15.48 -23.28
CA ASP A 198 5.38 -15.79 -21.89
C ASP A 198 3.97 -15.39 -21.42
N LEU A 199 3.19 -14.70 -22.27
CA LEU A 199 1.79 -14.39 -22.00
C LEU A 199 0.98 -15.69 -21.91
N LEU A 200 0.02 -15.73 -20.97
CA LEU A 200 -0.68 -16.95 -20.61
C LEU A 200 -2.13 -16.95 -21.09
N GLU A 201 -2.51 -18.01 -21.77
CA GLU A 201 -3.92 -18.35 -21.93
C GLU A 201 -4.55 -18.75 -20.59
N PRO A 202 -5.89 -18.62 -20.40
CA PRO A 202 -6.57 -18.88 -19.12
C PRO A 202 -6.22 -20.23 -18.47
N GLU A 203 -6.22 -21.32 -19.23
CA GLU A 203 -5.88 -22.66 -18.72
C GLU A 203 -4.42 -22.75 -18.25
N ALA A 204 -3.49 -22.07 -18.93
CA ALA A 204 -2.09 -22.03 -18.53
C ALA A 204 -1.89 -21.21 -17.25
N ALA A 205 -2.60 -20.10 -17.09
CA ALA A 205 -2.62 -19.30 -15.88
C ALA A 205 -3.17 -20.09 -14.69
N LYS A 206 -4.30 -20.77 -14.86
CA LYS A 206 -4.88 -21.70 -13.87
C LYS A 206 -3.87 -22.73 -13.38
N HIS A 207 -3.20 -23.43 -14.29
CA HIS A 207 -2.22 -24.47 -13.93
C HIS A 207 -1.03 -23.90 -13.13
N ARG A 208 -0.59 -22.68 -13.45
CA ARG A 208 0.49 -22.00 -12.70
C ARG A 208 0.01 -21.56 -11.32
N ALA A 209 -1.19 -20.99 -11.21
CA ALA A 209 -1.80 -20.63 -9.93
C ALA A 209 -1.97 -21.86 -9.02
N MET A 210 -2.48 -22.98 -9.55
CA MET A 210 -2.57 -24.25 -8.79
C MET A 210 -1.20 -24.73 -8.31
N ALA A 211 -0.15 -24.59 -9.11
CA ALA A 211 1.20 -24.98 -8.72
C ALA A 211 1.76 -24.03 -7.65
N ALA A 212 1.47 -22.74 -7.75
CA ALA A 212 1.84 -21.73 -6.74
C ALA A 212 1.17 -22.07 -5.39
N GLU A 213 -0.15 -22.23 -5.36
CA GLU A 213 -0.87 -22.58 -4.14
C GLU A 213 -0.39 -23.91 -3.50
N THR A 214 -0.20 -24.95 -4.31
CA THR A 214 0.00 -26.31 -3.76
C THR A 214 1.46 -26.70 -3.56
N HIS A 215 2.39 -26.08 -4.28
CA HIS A 215 3.82 -26.43 -4.26
C HIS A 215 4.71 -25.33 -3.71
N LEU A 216 4.44 -24.06 -4.07
CA LEU A 216 5.17 -22.93 -3.55
C LEU A 216 4.57 -22.43 -2.21
N ASP A 217 3.35 -22.85 -1.87
CA ASP A 217 2.57 -22.37 -0.71
C ASP A 217 2.31 -20.85 -0.77
N SER A 218 2.18 -20.27 -2.00
CA SER A 218 1.95 -18.84 -2.19
C SER A 218 0.58 -18.42 -1.65
N GLU A 219 0.54 -17.42 -0.79
CA GLU A 219 -0.66 -16.91 -0.14
C GLU A 219 -1.53 -16.08 -1.07
N VAL A 220 -0.90 -15.48 -2.09
CA VAL A 220 -1.57 -14.62 -3.07
C VAL A 220 -1.24 -15.08 -4.48
N VAL A 221 -2.23 -15.08 -5.37
CA VAL A 221 -2.05 -15.10 -6.82
C VAL A 221 -2.41 -13.73 -7.34
N TYR A 222 -1.45 -13.04 -7.96
CA TYR A 222 -1.59 -11.67 -8.41
C TYR A 222 -1.59 -11.60 -9.94
N LEU A 223 -2.73 -11.25 -10.54
CA LEU A 223 -2.83 -11.01 -11.98
C LEU A 223 -2.50 -9.53 -12.28
N GLU A 224 -1.40 -9.30 -13.00
CA GLU A 224 -0.74 -8.02 -13.16
C GLU A 224 -0.92 -7.44 -14.57
N TYR A 225 -1.65 -6.33 -14.66
CA TYR A 225 -1.88 -5.53 -15.87
C TYR A 225 -1.49 -4.06 -15.70
N SER A 226 -0.53 -3.74 -14.82
CA SER A 226 -0.17 -2.34 -14.51
C SER A 226 -0.13 -1.43 -15.72
N GLY A 227 -0.83 -0.31 -15.61
CA GLY A 227 -0.91 0.74 -16.63
C GLY A 227 -2.02 0.54 -17.67
N THR A 228 -2.72 -0.60 -17.67
CA THR A 228 -3.85 -0.85 -18.57
C THR A 228 -4.89 -1.75 -17.93
N PHE A 229 -6.14 -1.66 -18.36
CA PHE A 229 -7.17 -2.62 -17.99
C PHE A 229 -7.12 -3.82 -18.97
N GLY A 230 -7.08 -5.04 -18.43
CA GLY A 230 -6.96 -6.26 -19.24
C GLY A 230 -8.25 -6.71 -19.96
N GLY A 231 -9.40 -6.06 -19.67
CA GLY A 231 -10.66 -6.35 -20.34
C GLY A 231 -11.12 -7.80 -20.21
N ASP A 232 -11.75 -8.30 -21.28
CA ASP A 232 -12.29 -9.67 -21.33
C ASP A 232 -11.21 -10.74 -21.12
N GLU A 233 -9.97 -10.49 -21.58
CA GLU A 233 -8.85 -11.41 -21.37
C GLU A 233 -8.54 -11.59 -19.87
N ALA A 234 -8.50 -10.49 -19.11
CA ALA A 234 -8.28 -10.57 -17.66
C ALA A 234 -9.42 -11.27 -16.94
N VAL A 235 -10.66 -11.05 -17.36
CA VAL A 235 -11.86 -11.72 -16.82
C VAL A 235 -11.75 -13.24 -17.06
N ASP A 236 -11.48 -13.68 -18.29
CA ASP A 236 -11.34 -15.08 -18.62
C ASP A 236 -10.20 -15.77 -17.82
N ILE A 237 -9.09 -15.06 -17.59
CA ILE A 237 -7.97 -15.57 -16.78
C ILE A 237 -8.37 -15.67 -15.32
N LEU A 238 -9.04 -14.64 -14.75
CA LEU A 238 -9.48 -14.65 -13.35
C LEU A 238 -10.47 -15.78 -13.07
N GLU A 239 -11.48 -15.98 -13.94
CA GLU A 239 -12.42 -17.11 -13.82
C GLU A 239 -11.69 -18.46 -13.81
N ALA A 240 -10.71 -18.64 -14.70
CA ALA A 240 -9.93 -19.87 -14.74
C ALA A 240 -9.05 -20.04 -13.49
N VAL A 241 -8.43 -18.98 -12.98
CA VAL A 241 -7.61 -19.01 -11.77
C VAL A 241 -8.47 -19.33 -10.55
N ASP A 242 -9.61 -18.65 -10.36
CA ASP A 242 -10.56 -18.88 -9.26
C ASP A 242 -11.06 -20.34 -9.23
N GLU A 243 -11.34 -20.95 -10.39
CA GLU A 243 -11.64 -22.39 -10.46
C GLU A 243 -10.49 -23.29 -9.98
N GLY A 244 -9.25 -22.82 -10.06
CA GLY A 244 -8.04 -23.61 -9.79
C GLY A 244 -7.54 -23.53 -8.37
N VAL A 245 -7.73 -22.41 -7.69
CA VAL A 245 -7.24 -22.16 -6.33
C VAL A 245 -8.36 -22.26 -5.30
N SER A 246 -8.00 -22.44 -4.04
CA SER A 246 -9.00 -22.63 -2.98
C SER A 246 -8.59 -21.98 -1.64
N TRP A 247 -7.37 -21.52 -1.55
CA TRP A 247 -6.80 -20.97 -0.32
C TRP A 247 -6.04 -19.68 -0.56
N SER A 248 -5.30 -19.56 -1.67
CA SER A 248 -4.62 -18.34 -2.06
C SER A 248 -5.64 -17.23 -2.35
N ARG A 249 -5.34 -16.00 -1.95
CA ARG A 249 -6.12 -14.82 -2.37
C ARG A 249 -5.82 -14.52 -3.84
N VAL A 250 -6.83 -14.18 -4.59
CA VAL A 250 -6.67 -13.76 -6.00
C VAL A 250 -6.77 -12.25 -6.07
N TRP A 251 -5.68 -11.60 -6.46
CA TRP A 251 -5.64 -10.14 -6.61
C TRP A 251 -5.52 -9.75 -8.07
N TYR A 252 -6.12 -8.62 -8.41
CA TYR A 252 -6.00 -8.01 -9.72
C TYR A 252 -5.41 -6.60 -9.61
N GLY A 253 -4.30 -6.33 -10.32
CA GLY A 253 -3.71 -5.01 -10.49
C GLY A 253 -3.64 -4.63 -11.95
N GLY A 254 -4.32 -3.54 -12.31
CA GLY A 254 -4.39 -3.03 -13.68
C GLY A 254 -4.94 -1.62 -13.72
N GLY A 255 -5.11 -1.05 -14.90
CA GLY A 255 -5.60 0.31 -15.10
C GLY A 255 -7.07 0.49 -14.74
N LEU A 256 -7.42 0.30 -13.48
CA LEU A 256 -8.78 0.51 -12.98
C LEU A 256 -9.02 1.98 -12.66
N ASP A 257 -10.01 2.57 -13.29
CA ASP A 257 -10.40 3.96 -13.12
C ASP A 257 -11.91 4.16 -12.95
N ASN A 258 -12.68 3.06 -12.95
CA ASN A 258 -14.12 3.11 -12.81
C ASN A 258 -14.68 1.87 -12.11
N ARG A 259 -15.96 1.95 -11.72
CA ARG A 259 -16.66 0.91 -10.97
C ARG A 259 -17.02 -0.32 -11.79
N GLU A 260 -17.27 -0.15 -13.09
CA GLU A 260 -17.67 -1.25 -13.97
C GLU A 260 -16.53 -2.24 -14.10
N ASP A 261 -15.32 -1.75 -14.39
CA ASP A 261 -14.12 -2.56 -14.52
C ASP A 261 -13.73 -3.21 -13.19
N ALA A 262 -13.80 -2.44 -12.07
CA ALA A 262 -13.52 -3.01 -10.74
C ALA A 262 -14.49 -4.14 -10.38
N ARG A 263 -15.77 -4.01 -10.70
CA ARG A 263 -16.75 -5.08 -10.51
C ARG A 263 -16.51 -6.26 -11.43
N ALA A 264 -16.20 -6.02 -12.70
CA ALA A 264 -15.95 -7.09 -13.64
C ALA A 264 -14.87 -8.06 -13.15
N VAL A 265 -13.76 -7.54 -12.64
CA VAL A 265 -12.67 -8.40 -12.12
C VAL A 265 -13.02 -9.06 -10.79
N LEU A 266 -13.76 -8.37 -9.89
CA LEU A 266 -14.22 -8.97 -8.63
C LEU A 266 -15.26 -10.07 -8.87
N ASP A 267 -16.22 -9.85 -9.78
CA ASP A 267 -17.23 -10.83 -10.15
C ASP A 267 -16.63 -12.04 -10.88
N ALA A 268 -15.46 -11.87 -11.53
CA ALA A 268 -14.69 -12.93 -12.17
C ALA A 268 -13.81 -13.76 -11.21
N GLY A 269 -13.84 -13.46 -9.90
CA GLY A 269 -13.18 -14.26 -8.88
C GLY A 269 -11.95 -13.60 -8.25
N ALA A 270 -11.64 -12.32 -8.54
CA ALA A 270 -10.66 -11.60 -7.73
C ALA A 270 -11.20 -11.32 -6.33
N ASP A 271 -10.42 -11.64 -5.28
CA ASP A 271 -10.75 -11.26 -3.89
C ASP A 271 -10.56 -9.76 -3.67
N ALA A 272 -9.53 -9.18 -4.31
CA ALA A 272 -9.24 -7.77 -4.20
C ALA A 272 -8.75 -7.15 -5.52
N VAL A 273 -9.06 -5.85 -5.67
CA VAL A 273 -8.43 -4.99 -6.67
C VAL A 273 -7.30 -4.19 -6.04
N VAL A 274 -6.17 -4.08 -6.76
CA VAL A 274 -5.02 -3.26 -6.37
C VAL A 274 -4.97 -2.06 -7.29
N VAL A 275 -5.20 -0.87 -6.71
CA VAL A 275 -5.25 0.40 -7.45
C VAL A 275 -3.95 1.16 -7.21
N GLY A 276 -3.25 1.42 -8.29
CA GLY A 276 -1.94 2.09 -8.28
C GLY A 276 -2.04 3.58 -7.94
N ASN A 277 -0.89 4.21 -8.01
CA ASN A 277 -0.59 5.55 -7.54
C ASN A 277 -1.42 6.66 -8.23
N VAL A 278 -2.61 6.93 -7.73
CA VAL A 278 -3.51 8.00 -8.21
C VAL A 278 -3.46 9.26 -7.33
N PHE A 279 -2.85 9.15 -6.15
CA PHE A 279 -2.88 10.24 -5.18
C PHE A 279 -2.09 11.47 -5.61
N HIS A 280 -1.07 11.33 -6.46
CA HIS A 280 -0.39 12.47 -7.07
C HIS A 280 -1.36 13.34 -7.90
N GLN A 281 -2.21 12.69 -8.69
CA GLN A 281 -3.20 13.41 -9.51
C GLN A 281 -4.28 14.06 -8.65
N ILE A 282 -4.76 13.36 -7.60
CA ILE A 282 -5.70 13.93 -6.65
C ILE A 282 -5.08 15.11 -5.90
N ALA A 283 -3.81 15.02 -5.51
CA ALA A 283 -3.10 16.12 -4.86
C ALA A 283 -2.94 17.34 -5.80
N GLU A 284 -2.67 17.10 -7.08
CA GLU A 284 -2.63 18.17 -8.09
C GLU A 284 -4.01 18.81 -8.32
N GLU A 285 -5.09 18.02 -8.27
CA GLU A 285 -6.47 18.56 -8.33
C GLU A 285 -6.78 19.43 -7.12
N GLU A 286 -6.50 18.91 -5.92
CA GLU A 286 -6.73 19.64 -4.67
C GLU A 286 -5.90 20.93 -4.62
N GLY A 287 -4.62 20.87 -5.01
CA GLY A 287 -3.74 22.02 -5.07
C GLY A 287 -4.22 23.11 -6.04
N ARG A 288 -4.66 22.73 -7.26
CA ARG A 288 -5.24 23.69 -8.24
C ARG A 288 -6.52 24.33 -7.71
N LEU A 289 -7.40 23.56 -7.08
CA LEU A 289 -8.62 24.08 -6.46
C LEU A 289 -8.30 25.04 -5.31
N TYR A 290 -7.29 24.71 -4.49
CA TYR A 290 -6.84 25.62 -3.42
C TYR A 290 -6.30 26.93 -3.97
N GLU A 291 -5.42 26.89 -5.00
CA GLU A 291 -4.89 28.09 -5.63
C GLU A 291 -6.00 29.00 -6.18
N ALA A 292 -7.00 28.43 -6.86
CA ALA A 292 -8.14 29.20 -7.33
C ALA A 292 -9.01 29.75 -6.17
N ALA A 293 -9.21 28.95 -5.12
CA ALA A 293 -10.00 29.36 -3.96
C ALA A 293 -9.34 30.51 -3.19
N ARG A 294 -8.02 30.50 -3.05
CA ARG A 294 -7.30 31.60 -2.34
C ARG A 294 -7.34 32.93 -3.09
N GLU A 295 -7.53 32.92 -4.41
CA GLU A 295 -7.75 34.14 -5.20
C GLU A 295 -9.18 34.69 -5.00
N GLU A 296 -10.18 33.81 -4.83
CA GLU A 296 -11.58 34.22 -4.64
C GLU A 296 -11.88 34.63 -3.19
N PHE A 297 -11.34 33.89 -2.21
CA PHE A 297 -11.65 34.07 -0.80
C PHE A 297 -10.52 34.72 -0.03
N ALA A 298 -10.68 36.01 0.34
CA ALA A 298 -9.71 36.73 1.15
C ALA A 298 -9.56 36.15 2.58
N THR A 299 -10.61 35.52 3.11
CA THR A 299 -10.65 34.78 4.38
C THR A 299 -11.45 33.50 4.16
N THR A 300 -11.22 32.50 4.99
CA THR A 300 -11.92 31.22 4.87
C THR A 300 -13.43 31.41 5.00
N PRO A 301 -14.21 31.09 3.96
CA PRO A 301 -15.67 31.14 4.01
C PRO A 301 -16.25 29.92 4.75
N ASP A 302 -17.55 29.84 4.88
CA ASP A 302 -18.18 28.60 5.35
C ASP A 302 -18.01 27.43 4.34
N ARG A 303 -18.18 26.22 4.84
CA ARG A 303 -17.95 24.99 4.07
C ARG A 303 -18.89 24.88 2.85
N ASP A 304 -20.12 25.39 2.96
CA ASP A 304 -21.09 25.32 1.86
C ASP A 304 -20.64 26.22 0.69
N ALA A 305 -20.08 27.39 0.99
CA ALA A 305 -19.51 28.25 -0.04
C ALA A 305 -18.28 27.63 -0.73
N VAL A 306 -17.44 26.90 0.02
CA VAL A 306 -16.33 26.17 -0.60
C VAL A 306 -16.82 25.00 -1.46
N ARG A 307 -17.86 24.30 -1.01
CA ARG A 307 -18.46 23.24 -1.82
C ARG A 307 -19.04 23.78 -3.14
N ASP A 308 -19.83 24.86 -3.07
CA ASP A 308 -20.41 25.49 -4.26
C ASP A 308 -19.30 26.00 -5.21
N PHE A 309 -18.15 26.44 -4.65
CA PHE A 309 -16.97 26.79 -5.41
C PHE A 309 -16.38 25.55 -6.12
N VAL A 310 -16.10 24.46 -5.40
CA VAL A 310 -15.53 23.23 -5.98
C VAL A 310 -16.41 22.68 -7.09
N GLU A 311 -17.74 22.57 -6.86
CA GLU A 311 -18.69 22.07 -7.84
C GLU A 311 -18.83 22.99 -9.07
N ARG A 312 -18.44 24.27 -8.99
CA ARG A 312 -18.37 25.20 -10.11
C ARG A 312 -17.07 25.08 -10.90
N GLU A 313 -15.94 24.81 -10.23
CA GLU A 313 -14.60 24.84 -10.83
C GLU A 313 -14.25 23.52 -11.53
N VAL A 314 -14.85 22.39 -11.14
CA VAL A 314 -14.58 21.07 -11.72
C VAL A 314 -15.85 20.28 -11.98
N GLU A 315 -15.84 19.51 -13.06
CA GLU A 315 -16.81 18.42 -13.31
C GLU A 315 -16.39 17.25 -12.39
N VAL A 316 -17.08 17.10 -11.25
CA VAL A 316 -16.66 16.16 -10.18
C VAL A 316 -16.51 14.72 -10.68
N GLU A 317 -17.38 14.29 -11.56
CA GLU A 317 -17.36 12.97 -12.20
C GLU A 317 -16.09 12.69 -13.04
N GLU A 318 -15.43 13.73 -13.52
CA GLU A 318 -14.20 13.63 -14.31
C GLU A 318 -12.91 13.74 -13.46
N THR A 319 -13.04 13.92 -12.13
CA THR A 319 -11.89 14.04 -11.24
C THR A 319 -11.24 12.68 -10.95
N HIS A 320 -9.93 12.68 -10.73
CA HIS A 320 -9.21 11.49 -10.24
C HIS A 320 -9.69 11.04 -8.85
N ALA A 321 -10.16 11.98 -8.04
CA ALA A 321 -10.81 11.69 -6.76
C ALA A 321 -12.07 10.81 -6.94
N ALA A 322 -12.94 11.13 -7.91
CA ALA A 322 -14.12 10.34 -8.21
C ALA A 322 -13.76 8.99 -8.84
N SER A 323 -12.82 8.97 -9.79
CA SER A 323 -12.29 7.75 -10.39
C SER A 323 -11.77 6.78 -9.32
N TYR A 324 -10.87 7.22 -8.44
CA TYR A 324 -10.36 6.38 -7.34
C TYR A 324 -11.49 5.82 -6.47
N LEU A 325 -12.39 6.68 -5.98
CA LEU A 325 -13.49 6.24 -5.12
C LEU A 325 -14.47 5.32 -5.84
N SER A 326 -14.57 5.40 -7.16
CA SER A 326 -15.41 4.52 -7.96
C SER A 326 -14.89 3.09 -8.04
N THR A 327 -13.56 2.89 -7.96
CA THR A 327 -12.96 1.55 -7.92
C THR A 327 -13.26 0.81 -6.62
N ILE A 328 -13.60 1.53 -5.55
CA ILE A 328 -14.00 0.96 -4.26
C ILE A 328 -15.49 0.63 -4.30
N THR A 329 -15.83 -0.62 -4.60
CA THR A 329 -17.22 -1.04 -4.83
C THR A 329 -18.14 -0.83 -3.64
N ALA A 330 -17.59 -0.79 -2.43
CA ALA A 330 -18.31 -0.52 -1.18
C ALA A 330 -18.71 0.96 -0.99
N VAL A 331 -18.13 1.91 -1.76
CA VAL A 331 -18.48 3.33 -1.71
C VAL A 331 -19.75 3.57 -2.54
N PRO A 332 -20.90 3.91 -1.96
CA PRO A 332 -22.17 3.94 -2.70
C PRO A 332 -22.32 5.15 -3.64
N ASP A 333 -21.66 6.26 -3.36
CA ASP A 333 -21.74 7.55 -4.05
C ASP A 333 -20.33 8.14 -4.19
N PRO A 334 -19.54 7.67 -5.18
CA PRO A 334 -18.14 8.10 -5.33
C PRO A 334 -18.03 9.59 -5.70
N GLU A 335 -18.89 10.10 -6.58
CA GLU A 335 -18.85 11.49 -7.03
C GLU A 335 -19.21 12.45 -5.88
N GLY A 336 -20.35 12.23 -5.20
CA GLY A 336 -20.70 13.03 -4.03
C GLY A 336 -19.70 12.90 -2.89
N ARG A 337 -18.97 11.79 -2.81
CA ARG A 337 -17.89 11.58 -1.87
C ARG A 337 -16.64 12.37 -2.28
N ALA A 338 -16.26 12.33 -3.56
CA ALA A 338 -15.16 13.10 -4.12
C ALA A 338 -15.38 14.61 -3.92
N ALA A 339 -16.57 15.12 -4.24
CA ALA A 339 -16.92 16.52 -3.99
C ALA A 339 -16.71 16.92 -2.52
N ARG A 340 -17.14 16.06 -1.59
CA ARG A 340 -16.95 16.32 -0.15
C ARG A 340 -15.50 16.31 0.28
N TYR A 341 -14.66 15.41 -0.28
CA TYR A 341 -13.26 15.28 0.08
C TYR A 341 -12.41 16.41 -0.49
N LEU A 342 -12.62 16.77 -1.76
CA LEU A 342 -12.01 17.95 -2.36
C LEU A 342 -12.42 19.23 -1.62
N THR A 343 -13.71 19.36 -1.26
CA THR A 343 -14.17 20.48 -0.42
C THR A 343 -13.47 20.51 0.93
N ALA A 344 -13.30 19.34 1.58
CA ALA A 344 -12.62 19.25 2.87
C ALA A 344 -11.14 19.65 2.77
N GLY A 345 -10.42 19.18 1.75
CA GLY A 345 -9.03 19.53 1.50
C GLY A 345 -8.86 21.03 1.28
N VAL A 346 -9.61 21.61 0.33
CA VAL A 346 -9.56 23.04 0.00
C VAL A 346 -9.93 23.91 1.21
N HIS A 347 -11.03 23.57 1.91
CA HIS A 347 -11.45 24.32 3.10
C HIS A 347 -10.40 24.27 4.21
N THR A 348 -9.79 23.10 4.45
CA THR A 348 -8.71 22.95 5.42
C THR A 348 -7.47 23.77 5.03
N ALA A 349 -7.08 23.77 3.76
CA ALA A 349 -5.97 24.55 3.26
C ALA A 349 -6.20 26.07 3.46
N LEU A 350 -7.42 26.56 3.19
CA LEU A 350 -7.81 27.95 3.47
C LEU A 350 -7.72 28.28 4.97
N GLN A 351 -8.17 27.38 5.85
CA GLN A 351 -8.05 27.55 7.29
C GLN A 351 -6.60 27.59 7.75
N LEU A 352 -5.74 26.70 7.22
CA LEU A 352 -4.30 26.69 7.52
C LEU A 352 -3.64 27.98 7.07
N ARG A 353 -4.02 28.52 5.90
CA ARG A 353 -3.56 29.84 5.44
C ARG A 353 -3.92 30.95 6.45
N ASP A 354 -5.18 31.01 6.88
CA ASP A 354 -5.63 32.04 7.82
C ASP A 354 -4.92 31.92 9.19
N VAL A 355 -4.63 30.69 9.65
CA VAL A 355 -3.81 30.41 10.84
C VAL A 355 -2.39 30.92 10.62
N ALA A 356 -1.77 30.58 9.48
CA ALA A 356 -0.41 31.03 9.15
C ALA A 356 -0.29 32.55 9.10
N ASP A 357 -1.28 33.24 8.53
CA ASP A 357 -1.33 34.71 8.45
C ASP A 357 -1.49 35.36 9.84
N GLY A 358 -2.01 34.65 10.83
CA GLY A 358 -2.15 35.07 12.21
C GLY A 358 -0.93 34.82 13.10
N LEU A 359 0.04 34.02 12.65
CA LEU A 359 1.25 33.68 13.39
C LEU A 359 2.36 34.70 13.06
N ASP A 360 2.97 35.31 14.10
CA ASP A 360 4.06 36.26 13.96
C ASP A 360 5.37 35.59 14.43
N ASP A 361 6.28 35.29 13.51
CA ASP A 361 7.58 34.65 13.74
C ASP A 361 7.47 33.37 14.65
N PRO A 362 6.63 32.37 14.29
CA PRO A 362 6.35 31.25 15.16
C PRO A 362 7.54 30.29 15.27
N ASP A 363 7.72 29.74 16.45
CA ASP A 363 8.56 28.54 16.65
C ASP A 363 7.74 27.24 16.51
N ALA A 364 8.41 26.11 16.57
CA ALA A 364 7.78 24.80 16.46
C ALA A 364 6.70 24.55 17.55
N ALA A 365 6.83 25.14 18.73
CA ALA A 365 5.83 25.04 19.79
C ALA A 365 4.58 25.83 19.44
N ALA A 366 4.75 27.06 18.95
CA ALA A 366 3.63 27.92 18.53
C ALA A 366 2.84 27.29 17.38
N ILE A 367 3.51 26.61 16.43
CA ILE A 367 2.84 25.90 15.34
C ILE A 367 2.00 24.74 15.89
N ARG A 368 2.57 23.90 16.78
CA ARG A 368 1.85 22.80 17.41
C ARG A 368 0.65 23.27 18.23
N ASP A 369 0.82 24.36 18.98
CA ASP A 369 -0.26 24.95 19.77
C ASP A 369 -1.38 25.48 18.87
N ALA A 370 -1.03 26.17 17.77
CA ALA A 370 -2.01 26.68 16.80
C ALA A 370 -2.85 25.56 16.17
N ILE A 371 -2.22 24.45 15.78
CA ILE A 371 -2.92 23.27 15.27
C ILE A 371 -3.80 22.61 16.34
N THR A 372 -3.38 22.62 17.60
CA THR A 372 -4.13 22.01 18.71
C THR A 372 -5.31 22.88 19.17
N GLU A 373 -5.12 24.19 19.24
CA GLU A 373 -6.14 25.13 19.73
C GLU A 373 -7.20 25.45 18.66
N THR A 374 -6.78 25.49 17.40
CA THR A 374 -7.67 25.73 16.26
C THR A 374 -7.37 24.65 15.21
N PRO A 375 -7.80 23.39 15.43
CA PRO A 375 -7.47 22.31 14.51
C PRO A 375 -8.11 22.60 13.14
N PRO A 376 -7.35 23.09 12.14
CA PRO A 376 -7.89 23.40 10.83
C PRO A 376 -8.45 22.13 10.21
N GLY A 377 -9.70 22.13 9.85
CA GLY A 377 -10.37 20.99 9.27
C GLY A 377 -10.56 19.78 10.19
N ALA A 378 -10.10 19.83 11.48
CA ALA A 378 -10.27 18.68 12.39
C ALA A 378 -11.73 18.29 12.55
N SER A 379 -12.65 19.26 12.61
CA SER A 379 -14.09 18.96 12.61
C SER A 379 -14.58 18.40 11.27
N VAL A 380 -14.02 18.85 10.16
CA VAL A 380 -14.40 18.42 8.80
C VAL A 380 -13.82 17.05 8.49
N LEU A 381 -12.56 16.80 8.89
CA LEU A 381 -11.89 15.52 8.73
C LEU A 381 -12.36 14.51 9.79
N ALA A 382 -12.53 14.93 11.04
CA ALA A 382 -13.01 14.08 12.14
C ALA A 382 -14.48 13.64 11.97
N ASP A 383 -15.36 14.51 11.51
CA ASP A 383 -16.76 14.17 11.20
C ASP A 383 -16.89 13.11 10.09
N ALA A 384 -15.85 12.96 9.26
CA ALA A 384 -15.87 12.02 8.15
C ALA A 384 -15.14 10.69 8.43
N VAL A 385 -14.17 10.65 9.35
CA VAL A 385 -13.19 9.55 9.48
C VAL A 385 -12.95 9.08 10.93
N GLY A 386 -13.60 9.66 11.92
CA GLY A 386 -13.36 9.27 13.33
C GLY A 386 -11.94 9.66 13.80
N ASP A 387 -11.06 8.68 14.08
CA ASP A 387 -9.74 8.92 14.68
C ASP A 387 -8.61 9.32 13.69
N ALA A 388 -8.92 9.69 12.45
CA ALA A 388 -7.91 10.16 11.46
C ALA A 388 -7.19 11.49 11.84
N ASP A 389 -7.40 11.96 13.03
CA ASP A 389 -6.79 13.16 13.64
C ASP A 389 -5.25 13.18 13.59
N GLY A 390 -4.61 12.00 13.64
CA GLY A 390 -3.15 11.89 13.66
C GLY A 390 -2.50 12.39 12.37
N LEU A 391 -2.87 11.83 11.23
CA LEU A 391 -2.28 12.17 9.92
C LEU A 391 -2.67 13.58 9.48
N ALA A 392 -3.94 13.97 9.58
CA ALA A 392 -4.41 15.31 9.22
C ALA A 392 -3.68 16.41 10.01
N ARG A 393 -3.44 16.19 11.30
CA ARG A 393 -2.66 17.11 12.14
C ARG A 393 -1.22 17.22 11.67
N ARG A 394 -0.57 16.10 11.38
CA ARG A 394 0.82 16.07 10.91
C ARG A 394 0.97 16.76 9.55
N LEU A 395 0.05 16.52 8.61
CA LEU A 395 0.02 17.21 7.32
C LEU A 395 -0.13 18.73 7.50
N GLY A 396 -1.07 19.19 8.34
CA GLY A 396 -1.26 20.59 8.64
C GLY A 396 -0.04 21.23 9.33
N THR A 397 0.60 20.53 10.26
CA THR A 397 1.83 20.98 10.92
C THR A 397 2.97 21.16 9.92
N ALA A 398 3.14 20.22 8.99
CA ALA A 398 4.17 20.28 7.95
C ALA A 398 4.01 21.51 7.06
N LEU A 399 2.78 21.80 6.61
CA LEU A 399 2.49 22.97 5.78
C LEU A 399 2.73 24.31 6.51
N LEU A 400 2.32 24.42 7.78
CA LEU A 400 2.59 25.61 8.57
C LEU A 400 4.08 25.80 8.84
N ALA A 401 4.81 24.71 9.12
CA ALA A 401 6.25 24.74 9.35
C ALA A 401 7.01 25.18 8.11
N GLU A 402 6.66 24.63 6.93
CA GLU A 402 7.25 25.04 5.65
C GLU A 402 7.04 26.52 5.40
N ARG A 403 5.81 27.03 5.53
CA ARG A 403 5.49 28.44 5.32
C ARG A 403 6.25 29.35 6.29
N ALA A 404 6.42 28.94 7.54
CA ALA A 404 7.13 29.70 8.57
C ALA A 404 8.66 29.53 8.48
N GLY A 405 9.19 28.62 7.65
CA GLY A 405 10.61 28.29 7.60
C GLY A 405 11.14 27.65 8.89
N VAL A 406 10.29 26.91 9.60
CA VAL A 406 10.60 26.22 10.86
C VAL A 406 10.92 24.77 10.60
N GLU A 407 12.09 24.33 11.04
CA GLU A 407 12.49 22.91 11.04
C GLU A 407 12.00 22.23 12.35
N ASP A 408 11.87 20.91 12.33
CA ASP A 408 11.52 20.09 13.50
C ASP A 408 10.18 20.41 14.19
N ALA A 409 9.16 20.81 13.43
CA ALA A 409 7.83 21.07 13.98
C ALA A 409 7.01 19.80 14.31
N ASP A 410 7.62 18.61 14.29
CA ASP A 410 6.99 17.31 14.54
C ASP A 410 5.90 16.95 13.51
N GLY A 411 6.07 17.44 12.28
CA GLY A 411 5.21 17.14 11.13
C GLY A 411 5.85 16.16 10.17
N LEU A 412 5.13 15.87 9.08
CA LEU A 412 5.71 15.19 7.92
C LEU A 412 6.51 16.22 7.10
N PRO A 413 7.49 15.79 6.28
CA PRO A 413 8.09 16.68 5.32
C PRO A 413 7.03 17.30 4.40
N ALA A 414 7.01 18.62 4.25
CA ALA A 414 6.02 19.33 3.43
C ALA A 414 6.11 18.92 1.95
N SER A 415 7.27 18.42 1.48
CA SER A 415 7.46 17.83 0.15
C SER A 415 6.52 16.65 -0.14
N HIS A 416 5.96 16.02 0.90
CA HIS A 416 4.98 14.95 0.77
C HIS A 416 3.56 15.46 0.43
N ILE A 417 3.30 16.75 0.53
CA ILE A 417 1.98 17.36 0.32
C ILE A 417 1.96 18.09 -1.03
N GLY A 418 0.88 17.90 -1.79
CA GLY A 418 0.75 18.45 -3.14
C GLY A 418 0.39 19.93 -3.23
N LEU A 419 0.26 20.64 -2.10
CA LEU A 419 -0.03 22.07 -2.06
C LEU A 419 0.94 22.84 -1.14
N THR A 420 1.05 24.16 -1.36
CA THR A 420 1.82 25.09 -0.54
C THR A 420 0.89 26.21 -0.06
N LEU A 421 0.97 26.61 1.23
CA LEU A 421 0.11 27.63 1.82
C LEU A 421 0.48 29.07 1.38
#